data_054abf70432066359dd086b4ab448394
#
_entry.id   054abf70432066359dd086b4ab448394
#
_cell.length_a   1.000
_cell.length_b   1.000
_cell.length_c   1.000
_cell.angle_alpha   90.00
_cell.angle_beta   90.00
_cell.angle_gamma   90.00
#
_symmetry.space_group_name_H-M   'P 1'
#
loop_
_entity.id
_entity.type
_entity.pdbx_description
1 polymer ?
#
loop_
_entity_poly.entity_id
_entity_poly.type
_entity_poly.pdbx_seq_one_letter_code
_entity_poly.pdbx_strand_id
1 'polypeptide(L)'
;MTDVRTLLALNLKKYRKILGFSQAALAEKVNCSTTFIGNIEIRKRFPSAQYLNRIIKVLGVKPADLFANGGDTEAVAQLTNLHKRKAQLERDVKKAISKVFNESDL
;
A
#
# COMPACT_ATOMS: atom_id res chain seq x y z
N MET A 1 -18.81 -2.98 -19.60
CA MET A 1 -18.69 -3.33 -18.15
C MET A 1 -17.24 -3.62 -17.82
N THR A 2 -16.72 -3.05 -16.75
CA THR A 2 -15.33 -3.26 -16.38
C THR A 2 -15.18 -4.62 -15.66
N ASP A 3 -14.22 -5.42 -16.12
CA ASP A 3 -13.93 -6.73 -15.56
C ASP A 3 -13.33 -6.57 -14.16
N VAL A 4 -13.66 -7.47 -13.23
CA VAL A 4 -13.11 -7.44 -11.86
C VAL A 4 -11.59 -7.57 -11.83
N ARG A 5 -11.00 -8.29 -12.79
CA ARG A 5 -9.54 -8.41 -12.91
C ARG A 5 -8.90 -7.06 -13.25
N THR A 6 -9.56 -6.28 -14.11
CA THR A 6 -9.10 -4.95 -14.47
C THR A 6 -9.20 -4.00 -13.28
N LEU A 7 -10.32 -4.02 -12.55
CA LEU A 7 -10.50 -3.20 -11.36
C LEU A 7 -9.44 -3.50 -10.30
N LEU A 8 -9.25 -4.78 -10.01
CA LEU A 8 -8.25 -5.19 -9.03
C LEU A 8 -6.84 -4.77 -9.45
N ALA A 9 -6.48 -5.00 -10.71
CA ALA A 9 -5.15 -4.66 -11.22
C ALA A 9 -4.85 -3.16 -11.07
N LEU A 10 -5.78 -2.32 -11.48
CA LEU A 10 -5.63 -0.87 -11.41
C LEU A 10 -5.57 -0.38 -9.97
N ASN A 11 -6.49 -0.84 -9.12
CA ASN A 11 -6.57 -0.39 -7.75
C ASN A 11 -5.41 -0.92 -6.90
N LEU A 12 -5.01 -2.16 -7.09
CA LEU A 12 -3.85 -2.73 -6.39
C LEU A 12 -2.60 -1.90 -6.68
N LYS A 13 -2.33 -1.65 -7.94
CA LYS A 13 -1.18 -0.84 -8.35
C LYS A 13 -1.24 0.58 -7.77
N LYS A 14 -2.42 1.18 -7.79
CA LYS A 14 -2.64 2.53 -7.27
C LYS A 14 -2.34 2.60 -5.77
N TYR A 15 -2.95 1.75 -4.97
CA TYR A 15 -2.73 1.76 -3.53
C TYR A 15 -1.31 1.38 -3.16
N ARG A 16 -0.72 0.42 -3.89
CA ARG A 16 0.67 0.04 -3.69
C ARG A 16 1.59 1.24 -3.87
N LYS A 17 1.39 2.02 -4.92
CA LYS A 17 2.21 3.20 -5.22
C LYS A 17 2.00 4.32 -4.20
N ILE A 18 0.74 4.53 -3.79
CA ILE A 18 0.43 5.54 -2.76
C ILE A 18 1.19 5.23 -1.47
N LEU A 19 1.28 3.96 -1.09
CA LEU A 19 1.99 3.52 0.12
C LEU A 19 3.51 3.43 -0.08
N GLY A 20 4.00 3.67 -1.28
CA GLY A 20 5.43 3.64 -1.57
C GLY A 20 6.03 2.24 -1.68
N PHE A 21 5.22 1.22 -1.90
CA PHE A 21 5.70 -0.16 -2.01
C PHE A 21 6.07 -0.50 -3.45
N SER A 22 7.26 -1.10 -3.64
CA SER A 22 7.57 -1.81 -4.87
C SER A 22 6.72 -3.09 -4.94
N GLN A 23 6.67 -3.71 -6.12
CA GLN A 23 6.03 -5.03 -6.24
C GLN A 23 6.68 -6.04 -5.30
N ALA A 24 8.01 -6.00 -5.18
CA ALA A 24 8.75 -6.90 -4.31
C ALA A 24 8.43 -6.63 -2.82
N ALA A 25 8.33 -5.38 -2.42
CA ALA A 25 8.00 -5.01 -1.04
C ALA A 25 6.60 -5.48 -0.66
N LEU A 26 5.62 -5.26 -1.55
CA LEU A 26 4.26 -5.73 -1.30
C LEU A 26 4.20 -7.26 -1.23
N ALA A 27 4.89 -7.94 -2.15
CA ALA A 27 4.94 -9.40 -2.17
C ALA A 27 5.49 -9.95 -0.86
N GLU A 28 6.56 -9.38 -0.34
CA GLU A 28 7.13 -9.77 0.93
C GLU A 28 6.12 -9.62 2.08
N LYS A 29 5.43 -8.50 2.14
CA LYS A 29 4.44 -8.23 3.19
C LYS A 29 3.22 -9.15 3.11
N VAL A 30 2.83 -9.51 1.91
CA VAL A 30 1.69 -10.43 1.65
C VAL A 30 2.12 -11.89 1.79
N ASN A 31 3.42 -12.15 1.80
CA ASN A 31 4.01 -13.49 1.82
C ASN A 31 3.69 -14.26 0.54
N CYS A 32 4.01 -13.66 -0.60
CA CYS A 32 3.88 -14.28 -1.92
C CYS A 32 5.07 -13.86 -2.79
N SER A 33 5.13 -14.37 -4.02
CA SER A 33 6.20 -14.01 -4.94
C SER A 33 5.96 -12.64 -5.59
N THR A 34 7.04 -11.97 -5.97
CA THR A 34 6.97 -10.73 -6.75
C THR A 34 6.26 -10.95 -8.08
N THR A 35 6.54 -12.08 -8.73
CA THR A 35 5.88 -12.48 -9.98
C THR A 35 4.36 -12.55 -9.83
N PHE A 36 3.89 -13.07 -8.68
CA PHE A 36 2.45 -13.16 -8.40
C PHE A 36 1.81 -11.77 -8.36
N ILE A 37 2.42 -10.83 -7.65
CA ILE A 37 1.94 -9.43 -7.61
C ILE A 37 1.95 -8.83 -9.01
N GLY A 38 3.05 -8.99 -9.76
CA GLY A 38 3.15 -8.49 -11.12
C GLY A 38 2.07 -9.06 -12.04
N ASN A 39 1.78 -10.35 -11.91
CA ASN A 39 0.75 -11.00 -12.73
C ASN A 39 -0.66 -10.52 -12.41
N ILE A 40 -0.93 -10.18 -11.16
CA ILE A 40 -2.21 -9.56 -10.80
C ILE A 40 -2.31 -8.17 -11.45
N GLU A 41 -1.25 -7.39 -11.40
CA GLU A 41 -1.26 -6.01 -11.94
C GLU A 41 -1.37 -5.96 -13.46
N ILE A 42 -0.99 -7.03 -14.17
CA ILE A 42 -1.16 -7.12 -15.62
C ILE A 42 -2.35 -7.98 -16.03
N ARG A 43 -3.20 -8.35 -15.10
CA ARG A 43 -4.46 -9.10 -15.31
C ARG A 43 -4.28 -10.54 -15.75
N LYS A 44 -3.09 -11.12 -15.56
CA LYS A 44 -2.84 -12.54 -15.87
C LYS A 44 -3.30 -13.49 -14.77
N ARG A 45 -3.40 -13.00 -13.55
CA ARG A 45 -3.80 -13.78 -12.38
C ARG A 45 -4.83 -13.03 -11.56
N PHE A 46 -5.74 -13.78 -10.96
CA PHE A 46 -6.65 -13.28 -9.94
C PHE A 46 -6.34 -14.04 -8.65
N PRO A 47 -6.13 -13.35 -7.51
CA PRO A 47 -5.76 -14.02 -6.28
C PRO A 47 -6.92 -14.83 -5.71
N SER A 48 -6.60 -15.88 -4.95
CA SER A 48 -7.58 -16.58 -4.12
C SER A 48 -8.12 -15.62 -3.06
N ALA A 49 -9.24 -15.97 -2.45
CA ALA A 49 -9.81 -15.18 -1.34
C ALA A 49 -8.79 -15.00 -0.21
N GLN A 50 -8.01 -16.03 0.10
CA GLN A 50 -6.99 -15.98 1.13
C GLN A 50 -5.93 -14.91 0.85
N TYR A 51 -5.36 -14.91 -0.35
CA TYR A 51 -4.36 -13.92 -0.74
C TYR A 51 -4.96 -12.53 -0.87
N LEU A 52 -6.19 -12.45 -1.38
CA LEU A 52 -6.89 -11.17 -1.48
C LEU A 52 -7.08 -10.54 -0.10
N ASN A 53 -7.46 -11.33 0.89
CA ASN A 53 -7.59 -10.86 2.27
C ASN A 53 -6.26 -10.35 2.83
N ARG A 54 -5.15 -11.02 2.53
CA ARG A 54 -3.81 -10.57 2.95
C ARG A 54 -3.44 -9.25 2.30
N ILE A 55 -3.72 -9.11 1.01
CA ILE A 55 -3.47 -7.87 0.25
C ILE A 55 -4.26 -6.71 0.87
N ILE A 56 -5.55 -6.92 1.12
CA ILE A 56 -6.44 -5.93 1.72
C ILE A 56 -5.88 -5.47 3.08
N LYS A 57 -5.46 -6.42 3.90
CA LYS A 57 -4.92 -6.13 5.23
C LYS A 57 -3.62 -5.31 5.14
N VAL A 58 -2.71 -5.70 4.25
CA VAL A 58 -1.42 -5.01 4.08
C VAL A 58 -1.63 -3.60 3.53
N LEU A 59 -2.54 -3.43 2.58
CA LEU A 59 -2.84 -2.12 2.01
C LEU A 59 -3.66 -1.23 2.94
N GLY A 60 -4.34 -1.82 3.94
CA GLY A 60 -5.16 -1.06 4.87
C GLY A 60 -6.42 -0.46 4.23
N VAL A 61 -6.95 -1.11 3.21
CA VAL A 61 -8.15 -0.67 2.49
C VAL A 61 -9.32 -1.59 2.81
N LYS A 62 -10.52 -1.18 2.41
CA LYS A 62 -11.71 -2.05 2.46
C LYS A 62 -11.76 -2.90 1.18
N PRO A 63 -12.37 -4.10 1.23
CA PRO A 63 -12.53 -4.90 0.02
C PRO A 63 -13.16 -4.13 -1.14
N ALA A 64 -14.18 -3.31 -0.85
CA ALA A 64 -14.85 -2.52 -1.86
C ALA A 64 -13.91 -1.54 -2.59
N ASP A 65 -12.88 -1.05 -1.90
CA ASP A 65 -11.94 -0.09 -2.48
C ASP A 65 -11.14 -0.70 -3.62
N LEU A 66 -10.84 -1.99 -3.55
CA LEU A 66 -10.09 -2.68 -4.60
C LEU A 66 -10.91 -2.92 -5.85
N PHE A 67 -12.22 -2.83 -5.75
CA PHE A 67 -13.13 -3.04 -6.89
C PHE A 67 -13.90 -1.78 -7.24
N ALA A 68 -13.51 -0.63 -6.67
CA ALA A 68 -14.13 0.64 -6.97
C ALA A 68 -13.75 1.12 -8.36
N ASN A 69 -14.72 1.72 -9.04
CA ASN A 69 -14.52 2.28 -10.37
C ASN A 69 -14.24 3.78 -10.25
N GLY A 70 -13.22 4.26 -10.98
CA GLY A 70 -12.96 5.69 -11.09
C GLY A 70 -12.05 6.32 -10.04
N GLY A 71 -11.62 5.62 -9.08
CA GLY A 71 -10.38 5.78 -8.33
C GLY A 71 -10.09 6.99 -7.47
N ASP A 72 -10.82 8.04 -7.48
CA ASP A 72 -10.56 9.19 -6.61
C ASP A 72 -11.47 9.17 -5.40
N THR A 73 -11.44 8.08 -4.72
CA THR A 73 -12.32 7.84 -3.60
C THR A 73 -11.73 8.43 -2.34
N GLU A 74 -12.58 8.58 -1.35
CA GLU A 74 -12.20 8.94 0.01
C GLU A 74 -11.07 8.06 0.54
N ALA A 75 -11.06 6.77 0.18
CA ALA A 75 -10.02 5.83 0.58
C ALA A 75 -8.63 6.26 0.09
N VAL A 76 -8.52 6.74 -1.16
CA VAL A 76 -7.25 7.23 -1.70
C VAL A 76 -6.77 8.45 -0.91
N ALA A 77 -7.66 9.39 -0.65
CA ALA A 77 -7.34 10.59 0.12
C ALA A 77 -6.89 10.23 1.54
N GLN A 78 -7.59 9.30 2.19
CA GLN A 78 -7.25 8.85 3.54
C GLN A 78 -5.89 8.16 3.57
N LEU A 79 -5.59 7.28 2.63
CA LEU A 79 -4.29 6.59 2.56
C LEU A 79 -3.16 7.58 2.28
N THR A 80 -3.38 8.54 1.40
CA THR A 80 -2.38 9.56 1.10
C THR A 80 -2.06 10.39 2.35
N ASN A 81 -3.10 10.81 3.07
CA ASN A 81 -2.93 11.58 4.30
C ASN A 81 -2.23 10.75 5.38
N LEU A 82 -2.59 9.49 5.54
CA LEU A 82 -1.98 8.59 6.51
C LEU A 82 -0.49 8.39 6.21
N HIS A 83 -0.16 8.18 4.95
CA HIS A 83 1.23 8.02 4.53
C HIS A 83 2.06 9.28 4.82
N LYS A 84 1.52 10.45 4.52
CA LYS A 84 2.18 11.73 4.81
C LYS A 84 2.38 11.93 6.32
N ARG A 85 1.38 11.61 7.13
CA ARG A 85 1.46 11.71 8.58
C ARG A 85 2.53 10.78 9.14
N LYS A 86 2.60 9.56 8.64
CA LYS A 86 3.60 8.59 9.07
C LYS A 86 5.02 9.10 8.76
N ALA A 87 5.25 9.60 7.55
CA ALA A 87 6.53 10.15 7.16
C ALA A 87 6.93 11.36 8.01
N GLN A 88 5.98 12.23 8.32
CA GLN A 88 6.22 13.39 9.17
C GLN A 88 6.57 12.97 10.60
N LEU A 89 5.84 12.00 11.14
CA LEU A 89 6.09 11.48 12.48
C LEU A 89 7.50 10.88 12.59
N GLU A 90 7.90 10.09 11.60
CA GLU A 90 9.25 9.52 11.56
C GLU A 90 10.33 10.59 11.55
N ARG A 91 10.14 11.67 10.79
CA ARG A 91 11.07 12.80 10.77
C ARG A 91 11.14 13.50 12.10
N ASP A 92 10.01 13.72 12.74
CA ASP A 92 9.93 14.38 14.05
C ASP A 92 10.64 13.55 15.13
N VAL A 93 10.45 12.24 15.12
CA VAL A 93 11.12 11.32 16.04
C VAL A 93 12.65 11.37 15.84
N LYS A 94 13.11 11.35 14.60
CA LYS A 94 14.54 11.45 14.29
C LYS A 94 15.15 12.76 14.80
N LYS A 95 14.45 13.89 14.63
CA LYS A 95 14.90 15.18 15.13
C LYS A 95 15.00 15.18 16.64
N ALA A 96 14.01 14.63 17.33
CA ALA A 96 14.02 14.54 18.78
C ALA A 96 15.19 13.72 19.30
N ILE A 97 15.47 12.57 18.67
CA ILE A 97 16.59 11.71 19.03
C ILE A 97 17.92 12.43 18.81
N SER A 98 18.11 13.08 17.67
CA SER A 98 19.32 13.84 17.36
C SER A 98 19.57 14.93 18.37
N LYS A 99 18.53 15.64 18.77
CA LYS A 99 18.64 16.71 19.77
C LYS A 99 19.10 16.17 21.13
N VAL A 100 18.54 15.05 21.55
CA VAL A 100 18.91 14.40 22.83
C VAL A 100 20.38 13.96 22.79
N PHE A 101 20.81 13.34 21.68
CA PHE A 101 22.22 12.93 21.56
C PHE A 101 23.17 14.11 21.54
N ASN A 102 22.81 15.20 20.86
CA ASN A 102 23.67 16.40 20.86
C ASN A 102 23.77 17.05 22.23
N GLU A 103 22.70 17.03 23.01
CA GLU A 103 22.71 17.57 24.39
C GLU A 103 23.54 16.70 25.35
N SER A 104 23.54 15.38 25.13
CA SER A 104 24.30 14.47 25.98
C SER A 104 25.81 14.47 25.70
N ASP A 105 26.24 15.00 24.57
CA ASP A 105 27.65 15.16 24.23
C ASP A 105 28.28 16.42 24.86
N LEU A 106 27.46 17.20 25.52
CA LEU A 106 27.91 18.38 26.24
C LEU A 106 28.23 18.02 27.70
#